data_52700dbc9c1578ffa3a9a935856de63e
#
_entry.id   52700dbc9c1578ffa3a9a935856de63e
#
_cell.length_a   1.000
_cell.length_b   1.000
_cell.length_c   1.000
_cell.angle_alpha   90.00
_cell.angle_beta   90.00
_cell.angle_gamma   90.00
#
_symmetry.space_group_name_H-M   'P 1'
#
loop_
_entity.id
_entity.type
_entity.pdbx_description
1 polymer ?
#
loop_
_entity_poly.entity_id
_entity_poly.type
_entity_poly.pdbx_seq_one_letter_code
_entity_poly.pdbx_strand_id
1 'polypeptide(L)'
;MYGNIYEPSPWQQFKAFLRRQEALPRLIMINAAVWIVISLIRVILMLAGGTFPDVTILVLEWLGAPASPFALPGRFWTLITYNFVHFNFIHLLFNLLWLYWMGLLFTEYLSGRRLVWVYLMGGISGYLVYLLAFNIFPGLSPMAESARLIGASASVMAVVSAIAFYLPNYTLHLLFLGRIKLIWLAIGLFVLDFLMISSNNPGGHLAHMGGFLFGYIYITLFRHNLLPRFDSASWFRPKPKVTYRSTTIKTDEKYNEEKKQRQAEIDRILDKIKDSGYQSLTEREKEILFRASKQDN
;
A
#
# COMPACT_ATOMS: atom_id res chain seq x y z
N MET A 1 -24.74 -18.83 27.08
CA MET A 1 -25.18 -17.81 26.13
C MET A 1 -24.05 -17.56 25.15
N TYR A 2 -24.13 -18.11 23.95
CA TYR A 2 -23.17 -17.79 22.88
C TYR A 2 -23.55 -16.44 22.32
N GLY A 3 -22.73 -15.42 22.58
CA GLY A 3 -22.89 -14.10 21.97
C GLY A 3 -22.77 -14.25 20.46
N ASN A 4 -23.76 -13.76 19.71
CA ASN A 4 -23.71 -13.62 18.27
C ASN A 4 -22.47 -12.79 17.91
N ILE A 5 -21.42 -13.43 17.40
CA ILE A 5 -20.29 -12.77 16.79
C ILE A 5 -20.83 -12.16 15.51
N TYR A 6 -21.13 -10.86 15.56
CA TYR A 6 -21.61 -10.10 14.40
C TYR A 6 -20.43 -9.93 13.44
N GLU A 7 -20.35 -10.78 12.41
CA GLU A 7 -19.38 -10.58 11.34
C GLU A 7 -19.83 -9.39 10.47
N PRO A 8 -18.98 -8.37 10.29
CA PRO A 8 -19.33 -7.22 9.48
C PRO A 8 -19.58 -7.64 8.03
N SER A 9 -20.64 -7.10 7.41
CA SER A 9 -20.96 -7.39 6.01
C SER A 9 -19.78 -7.02 5.07
N PRO A 10 -19.67 -7.65 3.88
CA PRO A 10 -18.63 -7.31 2.90
C PRO A 10 -18.56 -5.81 2.59
N TRP A 11 -19.72 -5.15 2.56
CA TRP A 11 -19.83 -3.70 2.37
C TRP A 11 -19.26 -2.88 3.55
N GLN A 12 -19.49 -3.33 4.78
CA GLN A 12 -18.92 -2.69 5.97
C GLN A 12 -17.40 -2.87 6.02
N GLN A 13 -16.92 -4.05 5.64
CA GLN A 13 -15.47 -4.33 5.53
C GLN A 13 -14.82 -3.45 4.47
N PHE A 14 -15.45 -3.31 3.28
CA PHE A 14 -14.96 -2.43 2.22
C PHE A 14 -14.95 -0.95 2.64
N LYS A 15 -16.01 -0.45 3.29
CA LYS A 15 -16.02 0.92 3.85
C LYS A 15 -14.94 1.14 4.90
N ALA A 16 -14.73 0.16 5.79
CA ALA A 16 -13.67 0.22 6.78
C ALA A 16 -12.29 0.24 6.12
N PHE A 17 -12.08 -0.56 5.07
CA PHE A 17 -10.87 -0.56 4.26
C PHE A 17 -10.59 0.82 3.65
N LEU A 18 -11.56 1.44 2.98
CA LEU A 18 -11.38 2.77 2.38
C LEU A 18 -11.12 3.88 3.41
N ARG A 19 -11.63 3.74 4.62
CA ARG A 19 -11.39 4.70 5.72
C ARG A 19 -10.00 4.56 6.35
N ARG A 20 -9.30 3.44 6.12
CA ARG A 20 -7.94 3.28 6.62
C ARG A 20 -7.01 4.27 5.90
N GLN A 21 -6.24 5.03 6.66
CA GLN A 21 -5.24 5.95 6.12
C GLN A 21 -3.96 5.20 5.70
N GLU A 22 -4.12 4.06 5.07
CA GLU A 22 -3.05 3.18 4.60
C GLU A 22 -2.72 3.44 3.12
N ALA A 23 -1.59 2.94 2.68
CA ALA A 23 -1.09 3.19 1.33
C ALA A 23 -1.98 2.60 0.22
N LEU A 24 -2.45 1.36 0.41
CA LEU A 24 -3.23 0.65 -0.61
C LEU A 24 -4.59 1.31 -0.89
N PRO A 25 -5.43 1.62 0.13
CA PRO A 25 -6.67 2.37 -0.12
C PRO A 25 -6.44 3.71 -0.82
N ARG A 26 -5.38 4.43 -0.44
CA ARG A 26 -5.05 5.72 -1.08
C ARG A 26 -4.73 5.57 -2.56
N LEU A 27 -3.91 4.58 -2.94
CA LEU A 27 -3.60 4.32 -4.35
C LEU A 27 -4.87 3.99 -5.15
N ILE A 28 -5.75 3.15 -4.60
CA ILE A 28 -7.02 2.80 -5.22
C ILE A 28 -7.90 4.04 -5.38
N MET A 29 -8.07 4.84 -4.32
CA MET A 29 -8.88 6.06 -4.36
C MET A 29 -8.34 7.10 -5.34
N ILE A 30 -7.02 7.30 -5.44
CA ILE A 30 -6.41 8.24 -6.38
C ILE A 30 -6.72 7.81 -7.83
N ASN A 31 -6.51 6.53 -8.18
CA ASN A 31 -6.82 6.02 -9.52
C ASN A 31 -8.31 6.20 -9.86
N ALA A 32 -9.20 5.84 -8.94
CA ALA A 32 -10.65 6.00 -9.12
C ALA A 32 -11.05 7.46 -9.25
N ALA A 33 -10.52 8.35 -8.40
CA ALA A 33 -10.82 9.78 -8.42
C ALA A 33 -10.37 10.44 -9.73
N VAL A 34 -9.14 10.14 -10.21
CA VAL A 34 -8.65 10.67 -11.48
C VAL A 34 -9.55 10.23 -12.64
N TRP A 35 -9.94 8.95 -12.67
CA TRP A 35 -10.86 8.45 -13.72
C TRP A 35 -12.23 9.13 -13.66
N ILE A 36 -12.82 9.30 -12.46
CA ILE A 36 -14.10 9.99 -12.27
C ILE A 36 -14.02 11.43 -12.79
N VAL A 37 -12.97 12.16 -12.39
CA VAL A 37 -12.78 13.57 -12.81
C VAL A 37 -12.65 13.67 -14.33
N ILE A 38 -11.82 12.86 -14.97
CA ILE A 38 -11.65 12.84 -16.43
C ILE A 38 -12.98 12.50 -17.11
N SER A 39 -13.69 11.48 -16.61
CA SER A 39 -14.97 11.06 -17.19
C SER A 39 -16.05 12.12 -17.06
N LEU A 40 -16.15 12.82 -15.91
CA LEU A 40 -17.07 13.92 -15.70
C LEU A 40 -16.78 15.09 -16.65
N ILE A 41 -15.51 15.49 -16.80
CA ILE A 41 -15.12 16.54 -17.74
C ILE A 41 -15.53 16.17 -19.18
N ARG A 42 -15.27 14.93 -19.61
CA ARG A 42 -15.67 14.44 -20.93
C ARG A 42 -17.19 14.53 -21.15
N VAL A 43 -17.99 14.10 -20.18
CA VAL A 43 -19.47 14.16 -20.25
C VAL A 43 -19.95 15.61 -20.31
N ILE A 44 -19.43 16.48 -19.43
CA ILE A 44 -19.85 17.91 -19.40
C ILE A 44 -19.55 18.59 -20.73
N LEU A 45 -18.34 18.41 -21.27
CA LEU A 45 -17.96 19.04 -22.55
C LEU A 45 -18.74 18.46 -23.73
N MET A 46 -19.02 17.16 -23.74
CA MET A 46 -19.90 16.54 -24.73
C MET A 46 -21.31 17.14 -24.71
N LEU A 47 -21.89 17.30 -23.52
CA LEU A 47 -23.24 17.86 -23.36
C LEU A 47 -23.30 19.37 -23.68
N ALA A 48 -22.18 20.09 -23.49
CA ALA A 48 -22.11 21.52 -23.81
C ALA A 48 -22.06 21.82 -25.32
N GLY A 49 -21.97 20.81 -26.18
CA GLY A 49 -21.94 20.97 -27.64
C GLY A 49 -20.75 21.79 -28.16
N GLY A 50 -19.69 21.93 -27.34
CA GLY A 50 -18.56 22.78 -27.68
C GLY A 50 -17.65 22.14 -28.73
N THR A 51 -17.05 23.01 -29.56
CA THR A 51 -15.98 22.66 -30.51
C THR A 51 -14.61 22.61 -29.83
N PHE A 52 -14.57 22.26 -28.55
CA PHE A 52 -13.32 22.15 -27.80
C PHE A 52 -12.51 20.94 -28.26
N PRO A 53 -11.17 21.02 -28.21
CA PRO A 53 -10.31 19.85 -28.46
C PRO A 53 -10.80 18.68 -27.59
N ASP A 54 -10.86 17.48 -28.16
CA ASP A 54 -11.27 16.30 -27.41
C ASP A 54 -10.44 16.23 -26.13
N VAL A 55 -11.12 16.19 -24.98
CA VAL A 55 -10.47 16.08 -23.67
C VAL A 55 -9.52 14.89 -23.64
N THR A 56 -9.84 13.82 -24.39
CA THR A 56 -8.95 12.66 -24.54
C THR A 56 -7.60 13.08 -25.10
N ILE A 57 -7.55 13.92 -26.11
CA ILE A 57 -6.31 14.42 -26.73
C ILE A 57 -5.54 15.24 -25.70
N LEU A 58 -6.19 16.18 -25.01
CA LEU A 58 -5.56 17.02 -24.00
C LEU A 58 -4.99 16.17 -22.85
N VAL A 59 -5.75 15.18 -22.36
CA VAL A 59 -5.29 14.30 -21.29
C VAL A 59 -4.11 13.45 -21.75
N LEU A 60 -4.13 12.91 -22.97
CA LEU A 60 -3.01 12.17 -23.53
C LEU A 60 -1.77 13.03 -23.68
N GLU A 61 -1.93 14.28 -24.16
CA GLU A 61 -0.82 15.19 -24.37
C GLU A 61 -0.18 15.66 -23.06
N TRP A 62 -0.96 15.90 -21.99
CA TRP A 62 -0.44 16.49 -20.76
C TRP A 62 -0.20 15.49 -19.63
N LEU A 63 -0.90 14.35 -19.62
CA LEU A 63 -0.80 13.36 -18.55
C LEU A 63 -0.29 12.00 -19.03
N GLY A 64 -0.41 11.68 -20.32
CA GLY A 64 0.13 10.47 -20.94
C GLY A 64 1.65 10.56 -21.16
N ALA A 65 2.36 9.47 -20.96
CA ALA A 65 3.81 9.43 -21.11
C ALA A 65 4.19 9.25 -22.60
N PRO A 66 4.96 10.19 -23.22
CA PRO A 66 5.30 10.15 -24.63
C PRO A 66 6.32 9.04 -24.94
N ALA A 67 6.22 8.44 -26.12
CA ALA A 67 7.26 7.52 -26.62
C ALA A 67 8.45 8.25 -27.23
N SER A 68 8.31 9.53 -27.62
CA SER A 68 9.41 10.36 -28.09
C SER A 68 10.24 10.90 -26.91
N PRO A 69 11.57 10.62 -26.87
CA PRO A 69 12.45 11.11 -25.82
C PRO A 69 12.60 12.63 -25.85
N PHE A 70 12.39 13.26 -27.00
CA PHE A 70 12.48 14.72 -27.17
C PHE A 70 11.30 15.46 -26.52
N ALA A 71 10.16 14.81 -26.38
CA ALA A 71 9.00 15.40 -25.69
C ALA A 71 9.10 15.31 -24.16
N LEU A 72 9.92 14.42 -23.63
CA LEU A 72 10.00 14.12 -22.20
C LEU A 72 10.49 15.31 -21.34
N PRO A 73 11.53 16.08 -21.72
CA PRO A 73 12.01 17.20 -20.90
C PRO A 73 10.91 18.24 -20.62
N GLY A 74 10.05 18.52 -21.60
CA GLY A 74 8.91 19.43 -21.45
C GLY A 74 7.71 18.84 -20.72
N ARG A 75 7.73 17.53 -20.40
CA ARG A 75 6.60 16.76 -19.81
C ARG A 75 7.07 15.72 -18.80
N PHE A 76 8.13 16.02 -18.04
CA PHE A 76 8.75 15.06 -17.12
C PHE A 76 7.79 14.54 -16.04
N TRP A 77 6.74 15.29 -15.66
CA TRP A 77 5.71 14.85 -14.72
C TRP A 77 4.94 13.63 -15.22
N THR A 78 4.92 13.40 -16.55
CA THR A 78 4.23 12.26 -17.15
C THR A 78 4.85 10.93 -16.75
N LEU A 79 6.10 10.91 -16.27
CA LEU A 79 6.72 9.73 -15.65
C LEU A 79 5.89 9.15 -14.49
N ILE A 80 5.07 9.98 -13.88
CA ILE A 80 4.23 9.60 -12.73
C ILE A 80 2.74 9.65 -13.10
N THR A 81 2.29 10.72 -13.78
CA THR A 81 0.86 10.97 -13.99
C THR A 81 0.21 9.92 -14.87
N TYR A 82 0.90 9.38 -15.85
CA TYR A 82 0.36 8.37 -16.76
C TYR A 82 -0.19 7.14 -16.04
N ASN A 83 0.42 6.77 -14.89
CA ASN A 83 0.01 5.62 -14.08
C ASN A 83 -1.41 5.74 -13.49
N PHE A 84 -1.97 6.94 -13.48
CA PHE A 84 -3.28 7.21 -12.87
C PHE A 84 -4.36 7.48 -13.93
N VAL A 85 -3.98 7.60 -15.21
CA VAL A 85 -4.90 7.93 -16.30
C VAL A 85 -5.51 6.67 -16.88
N HIS A 86 -6.84 6.60 -16.91
CA HIS A 86 -7.60 5.52 -17.55
C HIS A 86 -8.79 6.12 -18.31
N PHE A 87 -9.05 5.65 -19.53
CA PHE A 87 -10.24 6.04 -20.27
C PHE A 87 -11.33 4.97 -20.26
N ASN A 88 -10.94 3.70 -20.21
CA ASN A 88 -11.86 2.58 -20.21
C ASN A 88 -12.13 2.11 -18.77
N PHE A 89 -13.41 1.98 -18.39
CA PHE A 89 -13.83 1.54 -17.06
C PHE A 89 -13.35 0.11 -16.75
N ILE A 90 -13.44 -0.80 -17.71
CA ILE A 90 -13.01 -2.19 -17.51
C ILE A 90 -11.51 -2.27 -17.29
N HIS A 91 -10.73 -1.47 -18.03
CA HIS A 91 -9.28 -1.36 -17.82
C HIS A 91 -8.94 -0.85 -16.40
N LEU A 92 -9.61 0.22 -15.95
CA LEU A 92 -9.47 0.69 -14.56
C LEU A 92 -9.85 -0.40 -13.55
N LEU A 93 -11.02 -1.02 -13.72
CA LEU A 93 -11.55 -2.03 -12.81
C LEU A 93 -10.56 -3.18 -12.61
N PHE A 94 -10.01 -3.74 -13.70
CA PHE A 94 -9.02 -4.81 -13.60
C PHE A 94 -7.73 -4.36 -12.92
N ASN A 95 -7.24 -3.14 -13.21
CA ASN A 95 -6.08 -2.59 -12.51
C ASN A 95 -6.33 -2.47 -11.00
N LEU A 96 -7.51 -1.96 -10.60
CA LEU A 96 -7.86 -1.81 -9.19
C LEU A 96 -8.07 -3.16 -8.49
N LEU A 97 -8.66 -4.15 -9.15
CA LEU A 97 -8.83 -5.49 -8.60
C LEU A 97 -7.48 -6.18 -8.38
N TRP A 98 -6.59 -6.15 -9.36
CA TRP A 98 -5.25 -6.69 -9.21
C TRP A 98 -4.45 -5.96 -8.13
N LEU A 99 -4.50 -4.62 -8.12
CA LEU A 99 -3.86 -3.82 -7.08
C LEU A 99 -4.42 -4.14 -5.69
N TYR A 100 -5.74 -4.33 -5.58
CA TYR A 100 -6.39 -4.68 -4.32
C TYR A 100 -5.92 -6.04 -3.80
N TRP A 101 -6.05 -7.10 -4.59
CA TRP A 101 -5.69 -8.44 -4.14
C TRP A 101 -4.20 -8.61 -3.88
N MET A 102 -3.38 -8.19 -4.83
CA MET A 102 -1.93 -8.32 -4.67
C MET A 102 -1.37 -7.30 -3.68
N GLY A 103 -1.97 -6.13 -3.59
CA GLY A 103 -1.61 -5.09 -2.62
C GLY A 103 -1.97 -5.48 -1.18
N LEU A 104 -3.10 -6.17 -0.94
CA LEU A 104 -3.43 -6.74 0.38
C LEU A 104 -2.34 -7.73 0.79
N LEU A 105 -2.06 -8.71 -0.08
CA LEU A 105 -1.02 -9.70 0.17
C LEU A 105 0.35 -9.04 0.36
N PHE A 106 0.67 -8.04 -0.45
CA PHE A 106 1.92 -7.29 -0.33
C PHE A 106 2.04 -6.57 1.02
N THR A 107 0.98 -5.91 1.48
CA THR A 107 1.00 -5.15 2.74
C THR A 107 0.90 -6.03 3.98
N GLU A 108 0.45 -7.25 3.86
CA GLU A 108 0.50 -8.26 4.93
C GLU A 108 1.95 -8.66 5.28
N TYR A 109 2.80 -8.82 4.27
CA TYR A 109 4.19 -9.30 4.44
C TYR A 109 5.23 -8.18 4.36
N LEU A 110 4.90 -7.09 3.68
CA LEU A 110 5.78 -5.95 3.46
C LEU A 110 5.06 -4.65 3.88
N SER A 111 5.77 -3.54 3.97
CA SER A 111 5.15 -2.29 4.44
C SER A 111 4.38 -1.56 3.32
N GLY A 112 3.34 -0.79 3.69
CA GLY A 112 2.62 0.07 2.76
C GLY A 112 3.50 1.12 2.06
N ARG A 113 4.60 1.57 2.69
CA ARG A 113 5.57 2.46 2.04
C ARG A 113 6.29 1.76 0.89
N ARG A 114 6.67 0.50 1.08
CA ARG A 114 7.27 -0.30 0.02
C ARG A 114 6.29 -0.56 -1.12
N LEU A 115 4.99 -0.71 -0.81
CA LEU A 115 3.95 -0.82 -1.83
C LEU A 115 3.93 0.43 -2.72
N VAL A 116 3.89 1.63 -2.13
CA VAL A 116 3.93 2.90 -2.91
C VAL A 116 5.22 3.00 -3.73
N TRP A 117 6.35 2.66 -3.14
CA TRP A 117 7.63 2.69 -3.83
C TRP A 117 7.66 1.73 -5.03
N VAL A 118 7.25 0.47 -4.84
CA VAL A 118 7.21 -0.54 -5.92
C VAL A 118 6.21 -0.12 -7.00
N TYR A 119 5.06 0.42 -6.62
CA TYR A 119 4.07 0.93 -7.56
C TYR A 119 4.65 2.06 -8.43
N LEU A 120 5.22 3.10 -7.83
CA LEU A 120 5.73 4.26 -8.57
C LEU A 120 6.97 3.92 -9.41
N MET A 121 7.94 3.23 -8.82
CA MET A 121 9.17 2.86 -9.52
C MET A 121 8.93 1.78 -10.58
N GLY A 122 8.00 0.86 -10.33
CA GLY A 122 7.54 -0.11 -11.32
C GLY A 122 6.90 0.56 -12.53
N GLY A 123 6.08 1.60 -12.31
CA GLY A 123 5.57 2.43 -13.38
C GLY A 123 6.70 3.11 -14.18
N ILE A 124 7.64 3.77 -13.51
CA ILE A 124 8.79 4.42 -14.16
C ILE A 124 9.60 3.40 -14.98
N SER A 125 9.86 2.21 -14.43
CA SER A 125 10.56 1.14 -15.15
C SER A 125 9.77 0.67 -16.38
N GLY A 126 8.45 0.50 -16.23
CA GLY A 126 7.57 0.17 -17.36
C GLY A 126 7.63 1.22 -18.47
N TYR A 127 7.56 2.49 -18.09
CA TYR A 127 7.73 3.59 -19.04
C TYR A 127 9.11 3.57 -19.72
N LEU A 128 10.19 3.31 -18.99
CA LEU A 128 11.53 3.25 -19.60
C LEU A 128 11.65 2.12 -20.63
N VAL A 129 11.08 0.95 -20.34
CA VAL A 129 11.05 -0.15 -21.33
C VAL A 129 10.22 0.22 -22.55
N TYR A 130 9.05 0.83 -22.34
CA TYR A 130 8.21 1.38 -23.42
C TYR A 130 8.97 2.39 -24.27
N LEU A 131 9.61 3.40 -23.66
CA LEU A 131 10.39 4.43 -24.34
C LEU A 131 11.52 3.82 -25.17
N LEU A 132 12.32 2.93 -24.59
CA LEU A 132 13.41 2.25 -25.27
C LEU A 132 12.90 1.43 -26.45
N ALA A 133 11.83 0.69 -26.27
CA ALA A 133 11.29 -0.18 -27.31
C ALA A 133 10.82 0.62 -28.55
N PHE A 134 10.09 1.73 -28.33
CA PHE A 134 9.63 2.57 -29.45
C PHE A 134 10.77 3.28 -30.20
N ASN A 135 11.93 3.43 -29.58
CA ASN A 135 13.09 4.08 -30.22
C ASN A 135 14.15 3.11 -30.74
N ILE A 136 14.10 1.84 -30.33
CA ILE A 136 15.07 0.82 -30.76
C ILE A 136 14.49 -0.09 -31.86
N PHE A 137 13.20 -0.48 -31.72
CA PHE A 137 12.61 -1.43 -32.64
C PHE A 137 12.02 -0.76 -33.90
N PRO A 138 12.48 -1.06 -35.10
CA PRO A 138 12.00 -0.44 -36.34
C PRO A 138 10.50 -0.60 -36.58
N GLY A 139 9.89 -1.69 -36.08
CA GLY A 139 8.45 -1.92 -36.20
C GLY A 139 7.59 -1.00 -35.32
N LEU A 140 8.17 -0.34 -34.29
CA LEU A 140 7.48 0.56 -33.37
C LEU A 140 7.86 2.03 -33.60
N SER A 141 9.04 2.31 -34.10
CA SER A 141 9.57 3.66 -34.26
C SER A 141 8.70 4.62 -35.09
N PRO A 142 7.97 4.20 -36.14
CA PRO A 142 7.06 5.09 -36.85
C PRO A 142 5.92 5.67 -36.00
N MET A 143 5.57 4.99 -34.91
CA MET A 143 4.51 5.42 -33.99
C MET A 143 5.03 6.26 -32.81
N ALA A 144 6.36 6.41 -32.65
CA ALA A 144 6.96 7.03 -31.46
C ALA A 144 6.49 8.49 -31.20
N GLU A 145 6.27 9.29 -32.25
CA GLU A 145 5.83 10.67 -32.11
C GLU A 145 4.39 10.78 -31.57
N SER A 146 3.51 9.88 -31.98
CA SER A 146 2.08 9.93 -31.60
C SER A 146 1.74 9.05 -30.40
N ALA A 147 2.55 8.03 -30.11
CA ALA A 147 2.24 7.08 -29.05
C ALA A 147 2.33 7.69 -27.66
N ARG A 148 1.33 7.40 -26.84
CA ARG A 148 1.22 7.85 -25.45
C ARG A 148 0.85 6.67 -24.58
N LEU A 149 1.63 6.44 -23.51
CA LEU A 149 1.36 5.41 -22.52
C LEU A 149 0.44 5.97 -21.42
N ILE A 150 -0.58 5.21 -21.06
CA ILE A 150 -1.50 5.50 -19.93
C ILE A 150 -1.85 4.20 -19.20
N GLY A 151 -2.20 4.31 -17.93
CA GLY A 151 -2.71 3.21 -17.11
C GLY A 151 -1.77 2.74 -16.01
N ALA A 152 -2.35 2.24 -14.94
CA ALA A 152 -1.65 1.74 -13.76
C ALA A 152 -0.95 0.38 -13.96
N SER A 153 -1.21 -0.28 -15.07
CA SER A 153 -0.93 -1.71 -15.24
C SER A 153 0.55 -2.09 -15.10
N ALA A 154 1.48 -1.26 -15.55
CA ALA A 154 2.92 -1.48 -15.35
C ALA A 154 3.29 -1.44 -13.85
N SER A 155 2.73 -0.49 -13.10
CA SER A 155 2.86 -0.38 -11.65
C SER A 155 2.25 -1.59 -10.93
N VAL A 156 1.08 -2.04 -11.38
CA VAL A 156 0.40 -3.22 -10.84
C VAL A 156 1.21 -4.49 -11.10
N MET A 157 1.76 -4.66 -12.33
CA MET A 157 2.63 -5.79 -12.66
C MET A 157 3.90 -5.83 -11.82
N ALA A 158 4.45 -4.67 -11.43
CA ALA A 158 5.56 -4.61 -10.49
C ALA A 158 5.17 -5.13 -9.09
N VAL A 159 3.98 -4.77 -8.60
CA VAL A 159 3.46 -5.28 -7.31
C VAL A 159 3.21 -6.78 -7.40
N VAL A 160 2.56 -7.27 -8.48
CA VAL A 160 2.31 -8.70 -8.72
C VAL A 160 3.61 -9.49 -8.71
N SER A 161 4.57 -9.06 -9.50
CA SER A 161 5.88 -9.71 -9.62
C SER A 161 6.61 -9.71 -8.27
N ALA A 162 6.72 -8.56 -7.59
CA ALA A 162 7.41 -8.46 -6.31
C ALA A 162 6.85 -9.45 -5.29
N ILE A 163 5.51 -9.49 -5.11
CA ILE A 163 4.91 -10.39 -4.11
C ILE A 163 4.97 -11.85 -4.56
N ALA A 164 4.87 -12.15 -5.86
CA ALA A 164 4.97 -13.51 -6.36
C ALA A 164 6.35 -14.12 -6.15
N PHE A 165 7.41 -13.35 -6.38
CA PHE A 165 8.78 -13.79 -6.10
C PHE A 165 9.13 -13.74 -4.61
N TYR A 166 8.43 -12.95 -3.82
CA TYR A 166 8.58 -12.97 -2.36
C TYR A 166 7.94 -14.22 -1.73
N LEU A 167 6.75 -14.61 -2.21
CA LEU A 167 5.96 -15.74 -1.71
C LEU A 167 5.71 -16.78 -2.82
N PRO A 168 6.75 -17.43 -3.39
CA PRO A 168 6.61 -18.25 -4.62
C PRO A 168 5.68 -19.45 -4.43
N ASN A 169 5.58 -19.99 -3.23
CA ASN A 169 4.76 -21.16 -2.90
C ASN A 169 3.37 -20.78 -2.37
N TYR A 170 3.04 -19.50 -2.23
CA TYR A 170 1.71 -19.09 -1.83
C TYR A 170 0.68 -19.54 -2.87
N THR A 171 -0.39 -20.20 -2.41
CA THR A 171 -1.38 -20.82 -3.29
C THR A 171 -2.66 -20.00 -3.30
N LEU A 172 -3.06 -19.54 -4.46
CA LEU A 172 -4.35 -18.90 -4.71
C LEU A 172 -5.36 -19.96 -5.19
N HIS A 173 -6.63 -19.76 -4.81
CA HIS A 173 -7.75 -20.53 -5.34
C HIS A 173 -8.48 -19.67 -6.37
N LEU A 174 -8.26 -19.96 -7.65
CA LEU A 174 -8.91 -19.25 -8.75
C LEU A 174 -10.17 -20.03 -9.18
N LEU A 175 -11.26 -19.29 -9.43
CA LEU A 175 -12.58 -19.85 -9.69
C LEU A 175 -12.58 -20.92 -10.81
N PHE A 176 -11.82 -20.69 -11.89
CA PHE A 176 -11.80 -21.59 -13.06
C PHE A 176 -10.50 -22.40 -13.19
N LEU A 177 -9.41 -22.01 -12.53
CA LEU A 177 -8.10 -22.66 -12.65
C LEU A 177 -7.74 -23.51 -11.41
N GLY A 178 -8.60 -23.49 -10.37
CA GLY A 178 -8.34 -24.23 -9.14
C GLY A 178 -7.17 -23.64 -8.33
N ARG A 179 -6.36 -24.51 -7.76
CA ARG A 179 -5.20 -24.13 -6.94
C ARG A 179 -3.99 -23.85 -7.82
N ILE A 180 -3.51 -22.60 -7.81
CA ILE A 180 -2.30 -22.21 -8.54
C ILE A 180 -1.32 -21.49 -7.59
N LYS A 181 -0.04 -21.81 -7.69
CA LYS A 181 1.00 -21.07 -6.98
C LYS A 181 1.16 -19.67 -7.58
N LEU A 182 1.34 -18.68 -6.73
CA LEU A 182 1.44 -17.26 -7.12
C LEU A 182 2.56 -17.01 -8.14
N ILE A 183 3.67 -17.74 -8.03
CA ILE A 183 4.78 -17.63 -8.99
C ILE A 183 4.36 -18.04 -10.42
N TRP A 184 3.57 -19.11 -10.56
CA TRP A 184 3.13 -19.56 -11.89
C TRP A 184 2.10 -18.62 -12.50
N LEU A 185 1.25 -18.01 -11.66
CA LEU A 185 0.34 -16.95 -12.10
C LEU A 185 1.11 -15.75 -12.65
N ALA A 186 2.12 -15.27 -11.92
CA ALA A 186 2.93 -14.13 -12.34
C ALA A 186 3.73 -14.43 -13.63
N ILE A 187 4.35 -15.60 -13.71
CA ILE A 187 5.06 -16.02 -14.94
C ILE A 187 4.09 -16.15 -16.12
N GLY A 188 2.91 -16.71 -15.91
CA GLY A 188 1.88 -16.81 -16.94
C GLY A 188 1.46 -15.45 -17.48
N LEU A 189 1.25 -14.45 -16.59
CA LEU A 189 0.94 -13.08 -17.01
C LEU A 189 2.09 -12.46 -17.82
N PHE A 190 3.34 -12.65 -17.40
CA PHE A 190 4.50 -12.16 -18.14
C PHE A 190 4.61 -12.79 -19.54
N VAL A 191 4.39 -14.10 -19.65
CA VAL A 191 4.39 -14.81 -20.93
C VAL A 191 3.25 -14.34 -21.82
N LEU A 192 2.06 -14.11 -21.26
CA LEU A 192 0.93 -13.57 -22.01
C LEU A 192 1.24 -12.16 -22.55
N ASP A 193 1.82 -11.28 -21.74
CA ASP A 193 2.24 -9.96 -22.21
C ASP A 193 3.25 -10.05 -23.36
N PHE A 194 4.21 -10.95 -23.24
CA PHE A 194 5.19 -11.18 -24.31
C PHE A 194 4.54 -11.65 -25.62
N LEU A 195 3.63 -12.61 -25.54
CA LEU A 195 2.92 -13.14 -26.73
C LEU A 195 1.96 -12.11 -27.35
N MET A 196 1.45 -11.18 -26.53
CA MET A 196 0.51 -10.15 -26.98
C MET A 196 1.18 -8.85 -27.45
N ILE A 197 2.51 -8.78 -27.53
CA ILE A 197 3.24 -7.61 -28.09
C ILE A 197 2.78 -7.31 -29.53
N SER A 198 2.44 -8.32 -30.31
CA SER A 198 1.94 -8.17 -31.67
C SER A 198 0.48 -7.75 -31.79
N SER A 199 -0.22 -7.53 -30.66
CA SER A 199 -1.61 -7.09 -30.61
C SER A 199 -1.75 -5.58 -30.85
N ASN A 200 -2.98 -5.06 -30.69
CA ASN A 200 -3.29 -3.65 -30.90
C ASN A 200 -2.63 -2.68 -29.90
N ASN A 201 -1.98 -3.19 -28.82
CA ASN A 201 -1.34 -2.36 -27.80
C ASN A 201 0.08 -2.86 -27.43
N PRO A 202 1.03 -2.88 -28.36
CA PRO A 202 2.40 -3.35 -28.09
C PRO A 202 3.06 -2.55 -26.95
N GLY A 203 2.82 -1.25 -26.89
CA GLY A 203 3.38 -0.37 -25.88
C GLY A 203 2.95 -0.73 -24.45
N GLY A 204 1.68 -1.06 -24.26
CA GLY A 204 1.16 -1.48 -22.96
C GLY A 204 1.82 -2.78 -22.49
N HIS A 205 1.91 -3.79 -23.36
CA HIS A 205 2.53 -5.08 -23.02
C HIS A 205 4.03 -4.94 -22.68
N LEU A 206 4.76 -4.11 -23.41
CA LEU A 206 6.17 -3.81 -23.12
C LEU A 206 6.32 -3.07 -21.79
N ALA A 207 5.43 -2.12 -21.48
CA ALA A 207 5.44 -1.45 -20.19
C ALA A 207 5.14 -2.41 -19.03
N HIS A 208 4.19 -3.36 -19.20
CA HIS A 208 3.92 -4.41 -18.20
C HIS A 208 5.17 -5.25 -17.91
N MET A 209 5.88 -5.67 -18.96
CA MET A 209 7.12 -6.41 -18.81
C MET A 209 8.19 -5.62 -18.06
N GLY A 210 8.31 -4.31 -18.33
CA GLY A 210 9.21 -3.42 -17.58
C GLY A 210 8.85 -3.31 -16.11
N GLY A 211 7.57 -3.18 -15.81
CA GLY A 211 7.07 -3.21 -14.42
C GLY A 211 7.35 -4.53 -13.74
N PHE A 212 7.05 -5.64 -14.40
CA PHE A 212 7.31 -6.99 -13.89
C PHE A 212 8.80 -7.22 -13.57
N LEU A 213 9.70 -6.86 -14.47
CA LEU A 213 11.14 -6.98 -14.25
C LEU A 213 11.61 -6.14 -13.07
N PHE A 214 11.09 -4.92 -12.91
CA PHE A 214 11.38 -4.10 -11.73
C PHE A 214 10.97 -4.79 -10.44
N GLY A 215 9.75 -5.32 -10.36
CA GLY A 215 9.25 -6.01 -9.16
C GLY A 215 10.12 -7.21 -8.78
N TYR A 216 10.52 -8.01 -9.76
CA TYR A 216 11.45 -9.13 -9.57
C TYR A 216 12.82 -8.67 -9.05
N ILE A 217 13.44 -7.68 -9.71
CA ILE A 217 14.74 -7.14 -9.30
C ILE A 217 14.66 -6.54 -7.90
N TYR A 218 13.63 -5.74 -7.63
CA TYR A 218 13.43 -5.11 -6.32
C TYR A 218 13.38 -6.14 -5.21
N ILE A 219 12.59 -7.20 -5.36
CA ILE A 219 12.43 -8.18 -4.28
C ILE A 219 13.68 -9.07 -4.13
N THR A 220 14.39 -9.34 -5.22
CA THR A 220 15.66 -10.06 -5.18
C THR A 220 16.71 -9.25 -4.40
N LEU A 221 16.89 -7.98 -4.73
CA LEU A 221 17.79 -7.09 -4.00
C LEU A 221 17.39 -6.93 -2.53
N PHE A 222 16.07 -6.86 -2.27
CA PHE A 222 15.55 -6.78 -0.90
C PHE A 222 15.91 -8.01 -0.07
N ARG A 223 15.74 -9.22 -0.62
CA ARG A 223 16.06 -10.49 0.07
C ARG A 223 17.55 -10.63 0.38
N HIS A 224 18.40 -10.09 -0.46
CA HIS A 224 19.86 -10.09 -0.26
C HIS A 224 20.38 -8.92 0.57
N ASN A 225 19.48 -8.09 1.17
CA ASN A 225 19.83 -6.88 1.91
C ASN A 225 20.70 -5.87 1.13
N LEU A 226 20.60 -5.89 -0.21
CA LEU A 226 21.34 -5.01 -1.11
C LEU A 226 20.63 -3.67 -1.35
N LEU A 227 19.38 -3.55 -0.95
CA LEU A 227 18.70 -2.26 -1.01
C LEU A 227 19.24 -1.34 0.08
N PRO A 228 19.59 -0.08 -0.25
CA PRO A 228 19.91 0.88 0.77
C PRO A 228 18.76 0.89 1.78
N ARG A 229 19.08 0.91 3.07
CA ARG A 229 18.10 1.13 4.14
C ARG A 229 17.56 2.56 3.96
N PHE A 230 16.67 2.73 2.99
CA PHE A 230 15.87 3.94 2.90
C PHE A 230 14.97 3.96 4.13
N ASP A 231 15.53 4.43 5.22
CA ASP A 231 14.74 4.89 6.35
C ASP A 231 14.10 6.24 5.95
N SER A 232 13.22 6.15 4.93
CA SER A 232 12.35 7.25 4.52
C SER A 232 11.38 7.64 5.65
N ALA A 233 11.57 7.06 6.83
CA ALA A 233 10.91 7.43 8.07
C ALA A 233 11.14 8.90 8.43
N SER A 234 12.25 9.51 7.99
CA SER A 234 12.56 10.90 8.32
C SER A 234 11.78 11.93 7.49
N TRP A 235 11.40 11.61 6.24
CA TRP A 235 10.75 12.59 5.35
C TRP A 235 9.25 12.76 5.57
N PHE A 236 8.57 11.77 6.14
CA PHE A 236 7.11 11.78 6.37
C PHE A 236 6.70 11.50 7.82
N ARG A 237 7.62 11.45 8.77
CA ARG A 237 7.23 11.51 10.17
C ARG A 237 6.87 12.96 10.48
N PRO A 238 5.62 13.28 10.86
CA PRO A 238 5.43 14.46 11.66
C PRO A 238 6.39 14.29 12.84
N LYS A 239 7.31 15.26 13.00
CA LYS A 239 8.19 15.29 14.19
C LYS A 239 7.26 15.05 15.37
N PRO A 240 7.49 14.03 16.22
CA PRO A 240 6.66 13.86 17.39
C PRO A 240 6.71 15.20 18.11
N LYS A 241 5.58 15.90 18.23
CA LYS A 241 5.46 16.99 19.17
C LYS A 241 5.63 16.31 20.52
N VAL A 242 6.85 16.38 21.05
CA VAL A 242 7.13 16.03 22.43
C VAL A 242 6.38 17.10 23.23
N THR A 243 5.11 16.80 23.48
CA THR A 243 4.39 17.52 24.51
C THR A 243 5.01 17.01 25.79
N TYR A 244 5.96 17.78 26.34
CA TYR A 244 6.35 17.64 27.73
C TYR A 244 5.08 17.89 28.55
N ARG A 245 4.31 16.83 28.76
CA ARG A 245 3.41 16.82 29.90
C ARG A 245 4.36 16.77 31.06
N SER A 246 4.51 17.88 31.76
CA SER A 246 5.19 17.96 33.03
C SER A 246 4.45 17.04 34.03
N THR A 247 4.68 15.76 33.90
CA THR A 247 4.51 14.82 34.97
C THR A 247 5.72 15.11 35.86
N THR A 248 5.47 15.70 37.01
CA THR A 248 6.44 15.86 38.08
C THR A 248 7.18 14.52 38.19
N ILE A 249 8.42 14.46 37.69
CA ILE A 249 9.27 13.28 37.85
C ILE A 249 9.46 13.19 39.34
N LYS A 250 8.78 12.24 39.99
CA LYS A 250 9.08 11.88 41.37
C LYS A 250 10.52 11.47 41.35
N THR A 251 11.38 12.14 42.13
CA THR A 251 12.76 11.73 42.29
C THR A 251 12.79 10.26 42.73
N ASP A 252 13.74 9.48 42.23
CA ASP A 252 13.84 8.05 42.51
C ASP A 252 13.84 7.77 44.03
N GLU A 253 14.32 8.70 44.81
CA GLU A 253 14.28 8.69 46.27
C GLU A 253 12.85 8.70 46.81
N LYS A 254 12.02 9.61 46.30
CA LYS A 254 10.62 9.75 46.75
C LYS A 254 9.77 8.53 46.31
N TYR A 255 10.06 7.98 45.15
CA TYR A 255 9.44 6.73 44.67
C TYR A 255 9.84 5.54 45.55
N ASN A 256 11.13 5.43 45.89
CA ASN A 256 11.64 4.36 46.77
C ASN A 256 11.11 4.49 48.20
N GLU A 257 10.95 5.68 48.71
CA GLU A 257 10.33 5.94 50.03
C GLU A 257 8.87 5.53 50.05
N GLU A 258 8.07 5.95 49.05
CA GLU A 258 6.66 5.57 48.93
C GLU A 258 6.52 4.03 48.79
N LYS A 259 7.42 3.38 48.08
CA LYS A 259 7.42 1.92 47.95
C LYS A 259 7.75 1.23 49.24
N LYS A 260 8.75 1.72 50.00
CA LYS A 260 9.08 1.20 51.33
C LYS A 260 7.94 1.37 52.34
N GLN A 261 7.31 2.53 52.36
CA GLN A 261 6.16 2.79 53.25
C GLN A 261 4.99 1.87 52.93
N ARG A 262 4.68 1.66 51.66
CA ARG A 262 3.62 0.74 51.23
C ARG A 262 3.92 -0.72 51.60
N GLN A 263 5.18 -1.16 51.44
CA GLN A 263 5.58 -2.49 51.83
C GLN A 263 5.45 -2.69 53.36
N ALA A 264 5.92 -1.74 54.12
CA ALA A 264 5.82 -1.79 55.59
C ALA A 264 4.35 -1.81 56.08
N GLU A 265 3.45 -1.13 55.36
CA GLU A 265 2.01 -1.16 55.68
C GLU A 265 1.41 -2.54 55.35
N ILE A 266 1.78 -3.16 54.24
CA ILE A 266 1.32 -4.51 53.86
C ILE A 266 1.84 -5.53 54.88
N ASP A 267 3.13 -5.45 55.26
CA ASP A 267 3.76 -6.37 56.21
C ASP A 267 3.04 -6.30 57.59
N ARG A 268 2.71 -5.06 58.05
CA ARG A 268 1.98 -4.86 59.27
C ARG A 268 0.55 -5.47 59.21
N ILE A 269 -0.11 -5.39 58.09
CA ILE A 269 -1.45 -6.01 57.90
C ILE A 269 -1.34 -7.53 57.90
N LEU A 270 -0.28 -8.08 57.29
CA LEU A 270 -0.03 -9.52 57.28
C LEU A 270 0.30 -10.05 58.70
N ASP A 271 1.08 -9.32 59.47
CA ASP A 271 1.36 -9.67 60.91
C ASP A 271 0.06 -9.67 61.73
N LYS A 272 -0.81 -8.69 61.52
CA LYS A 272 -2.13 -8.62 62.17
C LYS A 272 -3.04 -9.83 61.81
N ILE A 273 -2.96 -10.29 60.54
CA ILE A 273 -3.69 -11.51 60.13
C ILE A 273 -3.14 -12.73 60.86
N LYS A 274 -1.81 -12.81 61.01
CA LYS A 274 -1.13 -13.91 61.68
C LYS A 274 -1.55 -14.02 63.14
N ASP A 275 -1.63 -12.87 63.80
CA ASP A 275 -1.89 -12.81 65.25
C ASP A 275 -3.37 -12.88 65.63
N SER A 276 -4.25 -12.28 64.81
CA SER A 276 -5.68 -12.06 65.16
C SER A 276 -6.66 -12.56 64.10
N GLY A 277 -6.18 -13.15 63.01
CA GLY A 277 -7.00 -13.68 61.90
C GLY A 277 -7.52 -12.59 60.94
N TYR A 278 -7.93 -13.00 59.75
CA TYR A 278 -8.42 -12.09 58.69
C TYR A 278 -9.64 -11.28 59.06
N GLN A 279 -10.48 -11.80 59.99
CA GLN A 279 -11.69 -11.11 60.44
C GLN A 279 -11.42 -9.88 61.34
N SER A 280 -10.18 -9.74 61.81
CA SER A 280 -9.75 -8.59 62.62
C SER A 280 -9.40 -7.35 61.80
N LEU A 281 -9.36 -7.50 60.45
CA LEU A 281 -9.02 -6.39 59.57
C LEU A 281 -10.17 -5.44 59.38
N THR A 282 -9.84 -4.17 59.37
CA THR A 282 -10.77 -3.11 58.95
C THR A 282 -11.00 -3.18 57.43
N GLU A 283 -12.11 -2.60 56.95
CA GLU A 283 -12.43 -2.56 55.52
C GLU A 283 -11.33 -1.84 54.72
N ARG A 284 -10.67 -0.86 55.27
CA ARG A 284 -9.54 -0.14 54.68
C ARG A 284 -8.29 -1.07 54.52
N GLU A 285 -8.00 -1.88 55.53
CA GLU A 285 -6.90 -2.83 55.49
C GLU A 285 -7.15 -3.94 54.48
N LYS A 286 -8.39 -4.42 54.35
CA LYS A 286 -8.79 -5.39 53.29
C LYS A 286 -8.65 -4.80 51.91
N GLU A 287 -8.99 -3.54 51.71
CA GLU A 287 -8.83 -2.86 50.42
C GLU A 287 -7.37 -2.69 50.02
N ILE A 288 -6.46 -2.37 50.95
CA ILE A 288 -5.04 -2.26 50.73
C ILE A 288 -4.46 -3.61 50.28
N LEU A 289 -4.78 -4.70 50.92
CA LEU A 289 -4.38 -6.06 50.58
C LEU A 289 -4.90 -6.47 49.18
N PHE A 290 -6.16 -6.15 48.88
CA PHE A 290 -6.73 -6.46 47.57
C PHE A 290 -6.09 -5.70 46.44
N ARG A 291 -5.72 -4.42 46.66
CA ARG A 291 -4.96 -3.64 45.68
C ARG A 291 -3.54 -4.14 45.49
N ALA A 292 -2.88 -4.61 46.53
CA ALA A 292 -1.55 -5.17 46.46
C ALA A 292 -1.53 -6.47 45.63
N SER A 293 -2.49 -7.38 45.85
CA SER A 293 -2.58 -8.64 45.12
C SER A 293 -2.86 -8.50 43.59
N LYS A 294 -3.40 -7.36 43.16
CA LYS A 294 -3.64 -7.07 41.74
C LYS A 294 -2.45 -6.43 41.02
N GLN A 295 -1.44 -5.96 41.71
CA GLN A 295 -0.27 -5.32 41.13
C GLN A 295 0.89 -6.32 40.85
N ASP A 296 0.84 -7.52 41.41
CA ASP A 296 1.85 -8.58 41.21
C ASP A 296 1.44 -9.62 40.13
N ASN A 297 0.34 -9.39 39.42
CA ASN A 297 -0.10 -10.12 38.23
C ASN A 297 -0.06 -9.15 37.00
#